data_dea4a7a8c2717238a4ac634027355503
#
_entry.id   dea4a7a8c2717238a4ac634027355503
#
_cell.length_a   1.000
_cell.length_b   1.000
_cell.length_c   1.000
_cell.angle_alpha   90.00
_cell.angle_beta   90.00
_cell.angle_gamma   90.00
#
_symmetry.space_group_name_H-M   'P 1'
#
loop_
_entity.id
_entity.type
_entity.pdbx_description
1 polymer ?
#
loop_
_entity_poly.entity_id
_entity_poly.type
_entity_poly.pdbx_seq_one_letter_code
_entity_poly.pdbx_strand_id
1 'polypeptide(L)'
;LEFPVANGTFGWTSGSGKYSYSYKDYNPSTGGYSTKAQNINFSTAEVTGRYYIGNSFNIPFGYASYKISYPDWVYSGATYDIDYSITQLNYGIGNEWTYDWGGYYGIDWYQGGSKLSDTITVKHKSGTETTTTLAQATKTSTDVSAFAGIFVVTFGFGF
;
A
#
# COMPACT_ATOMS: atom_id res chain seq x y z
N LEU A 1 11.46 -8.28 9.49
CA LEU A 1 12.74 -8.48 10.20
C LEU A 1 13.15 -7.16 10.84
N GLU A 2 13.43 -7.18 12.13
CA GLU A 2 13.96 -6.04 12.88
C GLU A 2 15.29 -6.39 13.52
N PHE A 3 16.21 -5.45 13.55
CA PHE A 3 17.54 -5.59 14.12
C PHE A 3 17.73 -4.53 15.20
N PRO A 4 18.20 -4.90 16.42
CA PRO A 4 18.45 -3.94 17.48
C PRO A 4 19.65 -3.05 17.13
N VAL A 5 19.51 -1.77 17.39
CA VAL A 5 20.56 -0.76 17.35
C VAL A 5 20.54 0.02 18.67
N ALA A 6 21.56 0.82 18.96
CA ALA A 6 21.58 1.59 20.20
C ALA A 6 20.33 2.48 20.30
N ASN A 7 19.54 2.26 21.35
CA ASN A 7 18.24 2.92 21.62
C ASN A 7 17.18 2.77 20.53
N GLY A 8 17.22 1.70 19.74
CA GLY A 8 16.22 1.52 18.70
C GLY A 8 16.26 0.17 18.02
N THR A 9 15.40 0.01 17.04
CA THR A 9 15.40 -1.11 16.10
C THR A 9 15.36 -0.59 14.69
N PHE A 10 15.83 -1.39 13.76
CA PHE A 10 15.76 -1.15 12.33
C PHE A 10 15.27 -2.42 11.65
N GLY A 11 14.33 -2.28 10.71
CA GLY A 11 13.72 -3.42 10.08
C GLY A 11 13.36 -3.20 8.62
N TRP A 12 12.98 -4.28 8.00
CA TRP A 12 12.43 -4.29 6.65
C TRP A 12 11.20 -5.19 6.58
N THR A 13 10.17 -4.68 5.91
CA THR A 13 8.91 -5.40 5.66
C THR A 13 8.62 -5.39 4.17
N SER A 14 8.15 -6.51 3.64
CA SER A 14 7.62 -6.59 2.29
C SER A 14 6.41 -7.48 2.25
N GLY A 15 5.49 -7.18 1.37
CA GLY A 15 4.28 -7.95 1.17
C GLY A 15 3.74 -7.80 -0.24
N SER A 16 2.97 -8.80 -0.67
CA SER A 16 2.24 -8.74 -1.93
C SER A 16 0.96 -9.52 -1.81
N GLY A 17 -0.02 -9.15 -2.62
CA GLY A 17 -1.29 -9.84 -2.67
C GLY A 17 -2.01 -9.58 -3.97
N LYS A 18 -3.09 -10.34 -4.17
CA LYS A 18 -3.98 -10.21 -5.30
C LYS A 18 -5.42 -10.21 -4.80
N TYR A 19 -6.18 -9.26 -5.27
CA TYR A 19 -7.63 -9.22 -5.10
C TYR A 19 -8.29 -9.37 -6.46
N SER A 20 -9.33 -10.20 -6.54
CA SER A 20 -10.11 -10.40 -7.75
C SER A 20 -11.59 -10.18 -7.44
N TYR A 21 -12.25 -9.41 -8.27
CA TYR A 21 -13.69 -9.22 -8.17
C TYR A 21 -14.35 -9.34 -9.54
N SER A 22 -15.62 -9.70 -9.55
CA SER A 22 -16.41 -9.78 -10.77
C SER A 22 -17.45 -8.65 -10.78
N TYR A 23 -17.66 -8.07 -11.95
CA TYR A 23 -18.67 -7.04 -12.16
C TYR A 23 -19.46 -7.33 -13.42
N LYS A 24 -20.68 -6.79 -13.50
CA LYS A 24 -21.52 -6.88 -14.69
C LYS A 24 -21.25 -5.68 -15.59
N ASP A 25 -20.84 -5.95 -16.82
CA ASP A 25 -20.63 -4.96 -17.87
C ASP A 25 -21.79 -5.00 -18.85
N TYR A 26 -22.39 -3.84 -19.12
CA TYR A 26 -23.50 -3.73 -20.04
C TYR A 26 -22.99 -3.59 -21.48
N ASN A 27 -23.46 -4.44 -22.37
CA ASN A 27 -23.17 -4.34 -23.79
C ASN A 27 -24.36 -3.69 -24.52
N PRO A 28 -24.24 -2.42 -24.97
CA PRO A 28 -25.32 -1.71 -25.62
C PRO A 28 -25.70 -2.31 -26.97
N SER A 29 -24.79 -3.03 -27.64
CA SER A 29 -25.05 -3.64 -28.95
C SER A 29 -25.95 -4.89 -28.86
N THR A 30 -25.92 -5.59 -27.73
CA THR A 30 -26.73 -6.81 -27.51
C THR A 30 -27.85 -6.61 -26.51
N GLY A 31 -27.89 -5.46 -25.80
CA GLY A 31 -28.84 -5.17 -24.73
C GLY A 31 -28.63 -6.08 -23.49
N GLY A 32 -27.53 -6.81 -23.39
CA GLY A 32 -27.28 -7.78 -22.36
C GLY A 32 -26.14 -7.40 -21.42
N TYR A 33 -26.03 -8.12 -20.30
CA TYR A 33 -24.92 -8.02 -19.35
C TYR A 33 -23.97 -9.19 -19.52
N SER A 34 -22.67 -8.90 -19.53
CA SER A 34 -21.62 -9.90 -19.41
C SER A 34 -20.92 -9.78 -18.05
N THR A 35 -20.57 -10.90 -17.44
CA THR A 35 -19.76 -10.88 -16.22
C THR A 35 -18.29 -10.78 -16.61
N LYS A 36 -17.61 -9.79 -16.12
CA LYS A 36 -16.15 -9.61 -16.27
C LYS A 36 -15.46 -9.73 -14.93
N ALA A 37 -14.25 -10.25 -14.94
CA ALA A 37 -13.40 -10.32 -13.77
C ALA A 37 -12.30 -9.27 -13.90
N GLN A 38 -12.03 -8.55 -12.79
CA GLN A 38 -10.92 -7.62 -12.67
C GLN A 38 -9.97 -8.08 -11.57
N ASN A 39 -8.69 -8.09 -11.89
CA ASN A 39 -7.64 -8.36 -10.93
C ASN A 39 -7.00 -7.06 -10.47
N ILE A 40 -6.68 -6.99 -9.19
CA ILE A 40 -5.87 -5.93 -8.59
C ILE A 40 -4.70 -6.61 -7.89
N ASN A 41 -3.48 -6.29 -8.30
CA ASN A 41 -2.28 -6.75 -7.63
C ASN A 41 -1.74 -5.60 -6.79
N PHE A 42 -1.29 -5.91 -5.58
CA PHE A 42 -0.64 -4.94 -4.73
C PHE A 42 0.66 -5.50 -4.16
N SER A 43 1.62 -4.63 -3.98
CA SER A 43 2.88 -4.95 -3.31
C SER A 43 3.34 -3.75 -2.48
N THR A 44 4.02 -4.06 -1.40
CA THR A 44 4.63 -3.07 -0.51
C THR A 44 6.03 -3.50 -0.15
N ALA A 45 6.89 -2.52 0.04
CA ALA A 45 8.20 -2.67 0.64
C ALA A 45 8.45 -1.46 1.54
N GLU A 46 8.88 -1.71 2.77
CA GLU A 46 9.10 -0.67 3.76
C GLU A 46 10.38 -0.94 4.53
N VAL A 47 11.16 0.11 4.70
CA VAL A 47 12.27 0.18 5.66
C VAL A 47 11.76 0.92 6.87
N THR A 48 11.84 0.30 8.04
CA THR A 48 11.31 0.82 9.30
C THR A 48 12.39 1.04 10.32
N GLY A 49 12.18 1.98 11.21
CA GLY A 49 12.98 2.16 12.42
C GLY A 49 12.07 2.53 13.59
N ARG A 50 12.53 2.20 14.79
CA ARG A 50 11.91 2.63 16.05
C ARG A 50 12.97 3.24 16.94
N TYR A 51 12.72 4.41 17.45
CA TYR A 51 13.56 5.05 18.45
C TYR A 51 12.87 4.99 19.80
N TYR A 52 13.54 4.41 20.80
CA TYR A 52 12.96 4.23 22.13
C TYR A 52 13.37 5.36 23.07
N ILE A 53 12.39 5.85 23.82
CA ILE A 53 12.52 6.88 24.85
C ILE A 53 12.07 6.28 26.17
N GLY A 54 13.05 6.01 27.07
CA GLY A 54 12.76 5.30 28.32
C GLY A 54 12.48 3.81 28.10
N ASN A 55 11.59 3.23 28.90
CA ASN A 55 11.45 1.77 28.99
C ASN A 55 10.51 1.16 27.91
N SER A 56 9.61 1.93 27.33
CA SER A 56 8.64 1.35 26.40
C SER A 56 8.16 2.33 25.31
N PHE A 57 8.18 3.63 25.59
CA PHE A 57 7.71 4.61 24.61
C PHE A 57 8.66 4.63 23.41
N ASN A 58 8.09 4.63 22.20
CA ASN A 58 8.86 4.68 20.98
C ASN A 58 8.23 5.57 19.92
N ILE A 59 9.06 6.00 19.00
CA ILE A 59 8.70 6.74 17.80
C ILE A 59 9.02 5.85 16.61
N PRO A 60 8.05 5.14 16.03
CA PRO A 60 8.23 4.45 14.76
C PRO A 60 8.34 5.44 13.63
N PHE A 61 9.21 5.15 12.67
CA PHE A 61 9.37 5.87 11.43
C PHE A 61 9.75 4.91 10.30
N GLY A 62 9.46 5.27 9.07
CA GLY A 62 9.77 4.40 7.95
C GLY A 62 9.70 5.11 6.60
N TYR A 63 10.28 4.45 5.60
CA TYR A 63 10.14 4.81 4.20
C TYR A 63 9.50 3.63 3.46
N ALA A 64 8.33 3.86 2.91
CA ALA A 64 7.55 2.83 2.26
C ALA A 64 7.33 3.11 0.77
N SER A 65 7.31 2.03 0.00
CA SER A 65 6.90 2.01 -1.39
C SER A 65 5.71 1.07 -1.56
N TYR A 66 4.65 1.57 -2.15
CA TYR A 66 3.44 0.81 -2.46
C TYR A 66 3.24 0.79 -3.97
N LYS A 67 2.87 -0.37 -4.50
CA LYS A 67 2.48 -0.50 -5.90
C LYS A 67 1.13 -1.20 -5.99
N ILE A 68 0.21 -0.60 -6.77
CA ILE A 68 -1.09 -1.17 -7.11
C ILE A 68 -1.14 -1.28 -8.62
N SER A 69 -1.46 -2.47 -9.13
CA SER A 69 -1.54 -2.75 -10.57
C SER A 69 -2.91 -3.27 -10.93
N TYR A 70 -3.49 -2.70 -11.97
CA TYR A 70 -4.75 -3.11 -12.57
C TYR A 70 -4.46 -3.65 -13.98
N PRO A 71 -4.15 -4.96 -14.10
CA PRO A 71 -3.96 -5.57 -15.42
C PRO A 71 -5.30 -5.69 -16.14
N ASP A 72 -5.27 -5.54 -17.46
CA ASP A 72 -6.41 -5.71 -18.34
C ASP A 72 -7.64 -4.84 -17.97
N TRP A 73 -7.39 -3.64 -17.48
CA TRP A 73 -8.47 -2.68 -17.18
C TRP A 73 -9.17 -2.24 -18.46
N VAL A 74 -10.49 -2.46 -18.54
CA VAL A 74 -11.29 -2.07 -19.69
C VAL A 74 -11.98 -0.73 -19.45
N TYR A 75 -11.74 0.22 -20.34
CA TYR A 75 -12.39 1.54 -20.32
C TYR A 75 -12.72 1.97 -21.73
N SER A 76 -13.98 2.37 -21.97
CA SER A 76 -14.47 2.86 -23.28
C SER A 76 -14.12 1.96 -24.48
N GLY A 77 -14.18 0.65 -24.30
CA GLY A 77 -13.87 -0.33 -25.37
C GLY A 77 -12.39 -0.58 -25.63
N ALA A 78 -11.50 0.04 -24.88
CA ALA A 78 -10.07 -0.22 -24.91
C ALA A 78 -9.58 -0.93 -23.64
N THR A 79 -8.47 -1.65 -23.74
CA THR A 79 -7.85 -2.39 -22.62
C THR A 79 -6.51 -1.77 -22.27
N TYR A 80 -6.25 -1.62 -20.98
CA TYR A 80 -5.05 -0.99 -20.43
C TYR A 80 -4.46 -1.82 -19.29
N ASP A 81 -3.15 -1.72 -19.10
CA ASP A 81 -2.50 -2.00 -17.83
C ASP A 81 -2.22 -0.67 -17.12
N ILE A 82 -2.68 -0.55 -15.88
CA ILE A 82 -2.50 0.65 -15.07
C ILE A 82 -1.66 0.27 -13.85
N ASP A 83 -0.51 0.89 -13.69
CA ASP A 83 0.35 0.78 -12.53
C ASP A 83 0.37 2.10 -11.76
N TYR A 84 0.03 2.04 -10.49
CA TYR A 84 0.12 3.15 -9.56
C TYR A 84 1.18 2.85 -8.50
N SER A 85 2.17 3.72 -8.37
CA SER A 85 3.24 3.61 -7.40
C SER A 85 3.25 4.84 -6.50
N ILE A 86 3.36 4.61 -5.19
CA ILE A 86 3.41 5.66 -4.17
C ILE A 86 4.65 5.41 -3.32
N THR A 87 5.37 6.48 -3.00
CA THR A 87 6.37 6.48 -1.94
C THR A 87 5.97 7.45 -0.84
N GLN A 88 6.15 7.04 0.41
CA GLN A 88 5.79 7.85 1.57
C GLN A 88 6.76 7.67 2.73
N LEU A 89 6.81 8.67 3.60
CA LEU A 89 7.39 8.57 4.93
C LEU A 89 6.29 8.22 5.92
N ASN A 90 6.52 7.15 6.69
CA ASN A 90 5.67 6.75 7.80
C ASN A 90 6.28 7.25 9.10
N TYR A 91 5.42 7.62 10.05
CA TYR A 91 5.82 8.04 11.38
C TYR A 91 4.69 7.79 12.37
N GLY A 92 5.04 7.68 13.65
CA GLY A 92 4.03 7.40 14.66
C GLY A 92 4.54 7.59 16.07
N ILE A 93 3.72 7.17 17.01
CA ILE A 93 4.05 7.05 18.42
C ILE A 93 3.49 5.75 18.97
N GLY A 94 4.22 5.09 19.86
CA GLY A 94 3.78 3.83 20.40
C GLY A 94 4.47 3.46 21.71
N ASN A 95 4.11 2.31 22.20
CA ASN A 95 4.79 1.64 23.31
C ASN A 95 5.09 0.20 22.92
N GLU A 96 6.25 -0.29 23.35
CA GLU A 96 6.65 -1.67 23.19
C GLU A 96 7.26 -2.18 24.49
N TRP A 97 6.88 -3.38 24.86
CA TRP A 97 7.38 -4.07 26.07
C TRP A 97 8.02 -5.37 25.63
N THR A 98 9.25 -5.58 26.09
CA THR A 98 9.99 -6.81 25.90
C THR A 98 10.02 -7.58 27.23
N TYR A 99 9.99 -8.89 27.14
CA TYR A 99 10.03 -9.80 28.28
C TYR A 99 11.32 -10.60 28.29
N ASP A 100 11.79 -10.98 29.48
CA ASP A 100 13.06 -11.73 29.65
C ASP A 100 13.10 -13.06 28.89
N TRP A 101 11.95 -13.63 28.59
CA TRP A 101 11.82 -14.87 27.80
C TRP A 101 11.86 -14.64 26.26
N GLY A 102 12.15 -13.42 25.80
CA GLY A 102 12.29 -13.07 24.39
C GLY A 102 11.01 -12.68 23.68
N GLY A 103 9.87 -12.70 24.35
CA GLY A 103 8.63 -12.18 23.77
C GLY A 103 8.55 -10.66 23.80
N TYR A 104 7.85 -10.06 22.84
CA TYR A 104 7.53 -8.65 22.89
C TYR A 104 6.05 -8.40 22.51
N TYR A 105 5.52 -7.30 23.00
CA TYR A 105 4.19 -6.79 22.70
C TYR A 105 4.29 -5.29 22.48
N GLY A 106 3.73 -4.81 21.39
CA GLY A 106 3.73 -3.40 21.02
C GLY A 106 2.35 -2.88 20.69
N ILE A 107 2.12 -1.61 20.97
CA ILE A 107 0.95 -0.85 20.57
C ILE A 107 1.43 0.46 19.95
N ASP A 108 1.17 0.65 18.68
CA ASP A 108 1.31 1.95 18.05
C ASP A 108 -0.04 2.68 18.13
N TRP A 109 -0.07 3.74 18.92
CA TRP A 109 -1.26 4.53 19.20
C TRP A 109 -1.70 5.40 18.02
N TYR A 110 -0.72 5.80 17.24
CA TYR A 110 -0.91 6.59 16.03
C TYR A 110 0.17 6.20 15.02
N GLN A 111 -0.27 5.99 13.79
CA GLN A 111 0.60 5.88 12.64
C GLN A 111 0.04 6.76 11.53
N GLY A 112 0.90 7.56 10.94
CA GLY A 112 0.58 8.41 9.80
C GLY A 112 1.65 8.31 8.74
N GLY A 113 1.37 8.87 7.58
CA GLY A 113 2.32 8.91 6.49
C GLY A 113 2.19 10.19 5.68
N SER A 114 3.31 10.68 5.19
CA SER A 114 3.37 11.79 4.23
C SER A 114 3.80 11.27 2.87
N LYS A 115 2.95 11.45 1.87
CA LYS A 115 3.27 11.11 0.49
C LYS A 115 4.45 11.96 0.00
N LEU A 116 5.50 11.30 -0.48
CA LEU A 116 6.67 11.95 -1.08
C LEU A 116 6.52 12.06 -2.59
N SER A 117 6.09 10.98 -3.23
CA SER A 117 5.84 10.96 -4.67
C SER A 117 4.79 9.93 -5.03
N ASP A 118 4.17 10.13 -6.16
CA ASP A 118 3.33 9.16 -6.82
C ASP A 118 3.55 9.17 -8.33
N THR A 119 3.36 8.02 -8.95
CA THR A 119 3.49 7.84 -10.40
C THR A 119 2.40 6.92 -10.89
N ILE A 120 1.72 7.32 -11.95
CA ILE A 120 0.77 6.50 -12.67
C ILE A 120 1.36 6.18 -14.04
N THR A 121 1.44 4.90 -14.36
CA THR A 121 1.83 4.42 -15.69
C THR A 121 0.64 3.72 -16.32
N VAL A 122 0.22 4.19 -17.48
CA VAL A 122 -0.87 3.61 -18.27
C VAL A 122 -0.29 3.07 -19.56
N LYS A 123 -0.45 1.76 -19.80
CA LYS A 123 -0.06 1.09 -21.06
C LYS A 123 -1.32 0.65 -21.78
N HIS A 124 -1.53 1.17 -22.97
CA HIS A 124 -2.58 0.72 -23.87
C HIS A 124 -2.23 -0.65 -24.44
N LYS A 125 -3.17 -1.59 -24.42
CA LYS A 125 -3.02 -2.95 -24.96
C LYS A 125 -3.84 -3.16 -26.24
N SER A 126 -5.08 -2.69 -26.27
CA SER A 126 -5.97 -2.87 -27.41
C SER A 126 -7.14 -1.87 -27.37
N GLY A 127 -7.77 -1.64 -28.55
CA GLY A 127 -8.88 -0.69 -28.69
C GLY A 127 -8.44 0.64 -29.33
N THR A 128 -9.35 1.60 -29.41
CA THR A 128 -9.16 2.87 -30.16
C THR A 128 -8.89 4.09 -29.28
N GLU A 129 -9.05 3.98 -27.96
CA GLU A 129 -8.85 5.10 -27.04
C GLU A 129 -7.38 5.43 -26.79
N THR A 130 -7.08 6.69 -26.47
CA THR A 130 -5.69 7.16 -26.20
C THR A 130 -5.36 7.09 -24.71
N THR A 131 -4.10 6.80 -24.39
CA THR A 131 -3.59 6.69 -23.01
C THR A 131 -3.62 8.01 -22.23
N THR A 132 -3.58 9.16 -22.90
CA THR A 132 -3.46 10.47 -22.23
C THR A 132 -4.72 10.83 -21.42
N THR A 133 -5.89 10.61 -21.99
CA THR A 133 -7.16 10.91 -21.32
C THR A 133 -7.40 10.05 -20.10
N LEU A 134 -7.06 8.76 -20.19
CA LEU A 134 -7.20 7.83 -19.08
C LEU A 134 -6.20 8.12 -17.95
N ALA A 135 -4.95 8.46 -18.27
CA ALA A 135 -3.94 8.82 -17.27
C ALA A 135 -4.36 10.05 -16.44
N GLN A 136 -4.92 11.07 -17.08
CA GLN A 136 -5.44 12.25 -16.38
C GLN A 136 -6.63 11.93 -15.48
N ALA A 137 -7.60 11.16 -15.97
CA ALA A 137 -8.77 10.76 -15.21
C ALA A 137 -8.38 9.90 -13.99
N THR A 138 -7.45 8.97 -14.15
CA THR A 138 -6.98 8.11 -13.07
C THR A 138 -6.20 8.91 -12.02
N LYS A 139 -5.38 9.86 -12.41
CA LYS A 139 -4.64 10.73 -11.49
C LYS A 139 -5.57 11.57 -10.62
N THR A 140 -6.64 12.12 -11.20
CA THR A 140 -7.62 12.93 -10.46
C THR A 140 -8.43 12.10 -9.44
N SER A 141 -8.67 10.82 -9.72
CA SER A 141 -9.45 9.94 -8.83
C SER A 141 -8.62 9.30 -7.70
N THR A 142 -7.30 9.29 -7.81
CA THR A 142 -6.38 8.62 -6.88
C THR A 142 -5.55 9.58 -6.02
N ASP A 143 -5.98 10.79 -5.82
CA ASP A 143 -5.39 11.69 -4.82
C ASP A 143 -5.70 11.15 -3.40
N VAL A 144 -5.13 9.98 -3.12
CA VAL A 144 -5.21 9.33 -1.83
C VAL A 144 -4.31 10.12 -0.88
N SER A 145 -4.94 10.93 -0.06
CA SER A 145 -4.31 11.54 1.11
C SER A 145 -3.72 10.46 2.02
N ALA A 146 -2.62 10.78 2.68
CA ALA A 146 -1.86 9.94 3.59
C ALA A 146 -2.71 8.94 4.39
N PHE A 147 -2.34 7.66 4.34
CA PHE A 147 -2.93 6.65 5.20
C PHE A 147 -2.61 7.00 6.66
N ALA A 148 -3.63 7.27 7.46
CA ALA A 148 -3.53 7.33 8.90
C ALA A 148 -4.11 6.04 9.48
N GLY A 149 -3.26 5.18 10.03
CA GLY A 149 -3.67 4.05 10.85
C GLY A 149 -3.80 4.51 12.29
N ILE A 150 -4.94 4.26 12.93
CA ILE A 150 -5.21 4.79 14.27
C ILE A 150 -4.68 3.85 15.37
N PHE A 151 -4.46 2.59 15.07
CA PHE A 151 -4.10 1.61 16.09
C PHE A 151 -3.48 0.35 15.45
N VAL A 152 -2.25 0.02 15.84
CA VAL A 152 -1.57 -1.21 15.40
C VAL A 152 -1.07 -1.97 16.62
N VAL A 153 -1.41 -3.25 16.71
CA VAL A 153 -0.93 -4.15 17.75
C VAL A 153 0.08 -5.10 17.14
N THR A 154 1.24 -5.21 17.76
CA THR A 154 2.34 -6.07 17.33
C THR A 154 2.66 -7.09 18.40
N PHE A 155 2.87 -8.34 17.97
CA PHE A 155 3.36 -9.42 18.83
C PHE A 155 4.52 -10.10 18.13
N GLY A 156 5.52 -10.53 18.88
CA GLY A 156 6.64 -11.26 18.32
C GLY A 156 7.55 -11.89 19.35
N PHE A 157 8.60 -12.54 18.83
CA PHE A 157 9.67 -13.14 19.62
C PHE A 157 10.99 -12.63 19.05
N GLY A 158 11.86 -12.12 19.97
CA GLY A 158 13.25 -11.79 19.66
C GLY A 158 14.13 -12.98 20.01
N PHE A 159 15.15 -13.23 19.20
CA PHE A 159 16.17 -14.25 19.42
C PHE A 159 17.52 -13.58 19.62
#